data_6105633e9600ad047a4ab0e82c6de8dc
#
_entry.id   6105633e9600ad047a4ab0e82c6de8dc
#
_cell.length_a   1.000
_cell.length_b   1.000
_cell.length_c   1.000
_cell.angle_alpha   90.00
_cell.angle_beta   90.00
_cell.angle_gamma   90.00
#
_symmetry.space_group_name_H-M   'P 1'
#
loop_
_entity.id
_entity.type
_entity.pdbx_description
1 polymer ?
#
loop_
_entity_poly.entity_id
_entity_poly.type
_entity_poly.pdbx_seq_one_letter_code
_entity_poly.pdbx_strand_id
1 'polypeptide(L)'
;MRKALRTAGVALLFLAGSLALAVVAASLFGVPAADLGPVAVLLGVAGGGVGLLALLLIRPAVLGRLGGVRAQLVGAGLIGSLLLLGMVLAGARAMFISGHDLALLLTMLTFAAVLSVGFGLLYAMPLSGRIERVRAGTERIVGGELGTEVKVEGHDEVAGLAADFNRMARALERAAEREREMEKSRRDLVAAVSHDLRTPLASTRALIEALADGVAEDPEIERRYLSSASRELEHLSGLVDDLFELARIDAGVLELALEEASLHDMISDTISSFQAQAERKGVRLLGEVSTDVDPVLANPSKLQRVLQNLVSNALRHTPPGGTVTLRGATEGDVARVEVSDTGEGIAAEDLTWVFESSFGGEQSRTHPEKDGTPGAGLGLSIARGLVEAHGGTMEVESEPGRGSRFCFTLRRA
;
A
#
# COMPACT_ATOMS: atom_id res chain seq x y z
N MET A 1 -15.59 -12.56 32.81
CA MET A 1 -16.84 -12.97 33.50
C MET A 1 -17.97 -13.33 32.53
N ARG A 2 -18.39 -12.49 31.58
CA ARG A 2 -19.52 -12.78 30.64
C ARG A 2 -19.35 -14.01 29.74
N LYS A 3 -18.13 -14.34 29.26
CA LYS A 3 -17.86 -15.57 28.46
C LYS A 3 -17.97 -16.84 29.30
N ALA A 4 -17.50 -16.83 30.53
CA ALA A 4 -17.60 -17.99 31.43
C ALA A 4 -19.04 -18.30 31.85
N LEU A 5 -19.89 -17.26 32.04
CA LEU A 5 -21.32 -17.42 32.28
C LEU A 5 -22.07 -17.99 31.06
N ARG A 6 -21.72 -17.61 29.85
CA ARG A 6 -22.32 -18.17 28.62
C ARG A 6 -21.95 -19.65 28.42
N THR A 7 -20.70 -20.04 28.62
CA THR A 7 -20.30 -21.46 28.53
C THR A 7 -20.94 -22.33 29.63
N ALA A 8 -21.06 -21.83 30.86
CA ALA A 8 -21.76 -22.52 31.94
C ALA A 8 -23.27 -22.65 31.62
N GLY A 9 -23.90 -21.62 31.05
CA GLY A 9 -25.31 -21.66 30.64
C GLY A 9 -25.58 -22.69 29.54
N VAL A 10 -24.72 -22.76 28.52
CA VAL A 10 -24.82 -23.76 27.43
C VAL A 10 -24.60 -25.18 27.98
N ALA A 11 -23.64 -25.38 28.87
CA ALA A 11 -23.41 -26.69 29.50
C ALA A 11 -24.58 -27.15 30.34
N LEU A 12 -25.20 -26.25 31.12
CA LEU A 12 -26.43 -26.54 31.91
C LEU A 12 -27.62 -26.88 31.01
N LEU A 13 -27.83 -26.15 29.90
CA LEU A 13 -28.88 -26.45 28.94
C LEU A 13 -28.68 -27.82 28.28
N PHE A 14 -27.43 -28.14 27.91
CA PHE A 14 -27.09 -29.46 27.35
C PHE A 14 -27.34 -30.60 28.37
N LEU A 15 -26.98 -30.39 29.63
CA LEU A 15 -27.19 -31.35 30.71
C LEU A 15 -28.68 -31.56 30.98
N ALA A 16 -29.47 -30.50 31.05
CA ALA A 16 -30.91 -30.56 31.23
C ALA A 16 -31.60 -31.25 30.04
N GLY A 17 -31.20 -30.93 28.82
CA GLY A 17 -31.72 -31.56 27.59
C GLY A 17 -31.39 -33.04 27.50
N SER A 18 -30.14 -33.44 27.82
CA SER A 18 -29.74 -34.86 27.85
C SER A 18 -30.44 -35.66 28.93
N LEU A 19 -30.67 -35.06 30.10
CA LEU A 19 -31.46 -35.71 31.18
C LEU A 19 -32.93 -35.91 30.79
N ALA A 20 -33.55 -34.88 30.18
CA ALA A 20 -34.93 -34.98 29.69
C ALA A 20 -35.05 -36.05 28.58
N LEU A 21 -34.10 -36.10 27.66
CA LEU A 21 -34.06 -37.11 26.58
C LEU A 21 -33.89 -38.53 27.15
N ALA A 22 -33.03 -38.68 28.17
CA ALA A 22 -32.80 -39.98 28.85
C ALA A 22 -34.05 -40.47 29.60
N VAL A 23 -34.81 -39.61 30.27
CA VAL A 23 -36.06 -39.94 30.92
C VAL A 23 -37.15 -40.35 29.90
N VAL A 24 -37.26 -39.61 28.78
CA VAL A 24 -38.16 -39.97 27.68
C VAL A 24 -37.77 -41.33 27.07
N ALA A 25 -36.49 -41.56 26.83
CA ALA A 25 -35.99 -42.82 26.31
C ALA A 25 -36.28 -44.00 27.28
N ALA A 26 -36.04 -43.80 28.59
CA ALA A 26 -36.34 -44.79 29.62
C ALA A 26 -37.84 -45.17 29.66
N SER A 27 -38.73 -44.18 29.49
CA SER A 27 -40.17 -44.43 29.42
C SER A 27 -40.57 -45.20 28.16
N LEU A 28 -39.95 -44.92 27.01
CA LEU A 28 -40.17 -45.60 25.73
C LEU A 28 -39.67 -47.05 25.75
N PHE A 29 -38.59 -47.34 26.52
CA PHE A 29 -38.04 -48.67 26.67
C PHE A 29 -38.72 -49.49 27.79
N GLY A 30 -39.86 -49.00 28.35
CA GLY A 30 -40.70 -49.76 29.27
C GLY A 30 -40.18 -49.82 30.72
N VAL A 31 -39.32 -48.84 31.12
CA VAL A 31 -38.92 -48.70 32.51
C VAL A 31 -40.15 -48.37 33.40
N PRO A 32 -40.39 -49.06 34.44
CA PRO A 32 -41.56 -48.84 35.35
C PRO A 32 -41.54 -47.43 35.89
N ALA A 33 -42.72 -46.78 35.96
CA ALA A 33 -42.85 -45.39 36.41
C ALA A 33 -42.25 -45.15 37.80
N ALA A 34 -42.25 -46.19 38.67
CA ALA A 34 -41.65 -46.14 39.98
C ALA A 34 -40.11 -45.98 39.95
N ASP A 35 -39.45 -46.49 38.93
CA ASP A 35 -38.01 -46.48 38.81
C ASP A 35 -37.47 -45.25 37.99
N LEU A 36 -38.37 -44.53 37.32
CA LEU A 36 -37.97 -43.32 36.51
C LEU A 36 -37.38 -42.22 37.39
N GLY A 37 -37.89 -42.03 38.59
CA GLY A 37 -37.37 -41.03 39.53
C GLY A 37 -35.93 -41.34 40.00
N PRO A 38 -35.69 -42.55 40.59
CA PRO A 38 -34.33 -42.98 40.95
C PRO A 38 -33.34 -42.95 39.82
N VAL A 39 -33.71 -43.35 38.57
CA VAL A 39 -32.86 -43.31 37.38
C VAL A 39 -32.56 -41.88 36.99
N ALA A 40 -33.55 -41.00 37.03
CA ALA A 40 -33.35 -39.59 36.72
C ALA A 40 -32.40 -38.91 37.73
N VAL A 41 -32.50 -39.18 38.98
CA VAL A 41 -31.60 -38.68 40.04
C VAL A 41 -30.18 -39.21 39.83
N LEU A 42 -30.02 -40.50 39.56
CA LEU A 42 -28.70 -41.11 39.29
C LEU A 42 -28.03 -40.49 38.10
N LEU A 43 -28.75 -40.35 37.00
CA LEU A 43 -28.25 -39.73 35.77
C LEU A 43 -27.96 -38.22 35.95
N GLY A 44 -28.79 -37.53 36.72
CA GLY A 44 -28.60 -36.11 37.04
C GLY A 44 -27.35 -35.86 37.89
N VAL A 45 -27.13 -36.64 38.92
CA VAL A 45 -25.94 -36.55 39.79
C VAL A 45 -24.68 -36.97 39.04
N ALA A 46 -24.71 -38.07 38.32
CA ALA A 46 -23.59 -38.56 37.56
C ALA A 46 -23.25 -37.61 36.40
N GLY A 47 -24.26 -37.17 35.61
CA GLY A 47 -24.08 -36.22 34.50
C GLY A 47 -23.67 -34.83 34.99
N GLY A 48 -24.21 -34.36 36.13
CA GLY A 48 -23.80 -33.10 36.76
C GLY A 48 -22.36 -33.15 37.24
N GLY A 49 -21.92 -34.25 37.86
CA GLY A 49 -20.53 -34.45 38.25
C GLY A 49 -19.57 -34.48 37.06
N VAL A 50 -19.96 -35.20 36.01
CA VAL A 50 -19.21 -35.23 34.72
C VAL A 50 -19.14 -33.84 34.08
N GLY A 51 -20.25 -33.12 34.02
CA GLY A 51 -20.32 -31.76 33.47
C GLY A 51 -19.45 -30.75 34.23
N LEU A 52 -19.49 -30.83 35.58
CA LEU A 52 -18.65 -29.99 36.45
C LEU A 52 -17.17 -30.30 36.24
N LEU A 53 -16.80 -31.58 36.19
CA LEU A 53 -15.42 -32.02 35.96
C LEU A 53 -14.94 -31.65 34.56
N ALA A 54 -15.79 -31.77 33.54
CA ALA A 54 -15.50 -31.30 32.18
C ALA A 54 -15.26 -29.78 32.14
N LEU A 55 -16.12 -28.99 32.81
CA LEU A 55 -15.94 -27.54 32.93
C LEU A 55 -14.64 -27.15 33.66
N LEU A 56 -14.22 -27.92 34.67
CA LEU A 56 -12.95 -27.71 35.37
C LEU A 56 -11.73 -28.06 34.49
N LEU A 57 -11.83 -29.14 33.72
CA LEU A 57 -10.75 -29.63 32.85
C LEU A 57 -10.58 -28.82 31.53
N ILE A 58 -11.69 -28.27 31.01
CA ILE A 58 -11.68 -27.39 29.81
C ILE A 58 -11.10 -25.99 30.12
N ARG A 59 -10.83 -25.65 31.39
CA ARG A 59 -10.21 -24.36 31.72
C ARG A 59 -8.86 -24.20 31.01
N PRO A 60 -8.56 -22.98 30.46
CA PRO A 60 -7.29 -22.71 29.78
C PRO A 60 -6.06 -23.02 30.63
N ALA A 61 -6.20 -22.97 31.96
CA ALA A 61 -5.15 -23.31 32.92
C ALA A 61 -4.75 -24.81 32.93
N VAL A 62 -5.67 -25.70 32.53
CA VAL A 62 -5.42 -27.16 32.49
C VAL A 62 -5.08 -27.61 31.06
N LEU A 63 -5.94 -27.29 30.09
CA LEU A 63 -5.70 -27.64 28.69
C LEU A 63 -4.53 -26.88 28.09
N GLY A 64 -4.28 -25.64 28.51
CA GLY A 64 -3.15 -24.81 28.02
C GLY A 64 -1.76 -25.35 28.39
N ARG A 65 -1.69 -26.31 29.35
CA ARG A 65 -0.45 -27.06 29.69
C ARG A 65 -0.15 -28.18 28.68
N LEU A 66 -1.14 -28.60 27.91
CA LEU A 66 -0.96 -29.55 26.82
C LEU A 66 -0.45 -28.76 25.60
N GLY A 67 0.77 -29.02 25.19
CA GLY A 67 1.42 -28.34 24.07
C GLY A 67 0.70 -28.60 22.73
N GLY A 68 0.09 -27.56 22.15
CA GLY A 68 -0.54 -27.57 20.84
C GLY A 68 -1.99 -28.04 20.79
N VAL A 69 -2.72 -27.55 19.77
CA VAL A 69 -4.16 -27.81 19.54
C VAL A 69 -4.48 -29.31 19.43
N ARG A 70 -3.55 -30.08 18.82
CA ARG A 70 -3.70 -31.53 18.66
C ARG A 70 -3.75 -32.25 20.01
N ALA A 71 -2.84 -31.93 20.93
CA ALA A 71 -2.80 -32.54 22.27
C ALA A 71 -4.04 -32.13 23.10
N GLN A 72 -4.53 -30.91 22.91
CA GLN A 72 -5.74 -30.43 23.60
C GLN A 72 -7.01 -31.18 23.12
N LEU A 73 -7.17 -31.37 21.80
CA LEU A 73 -8.32 -32.09 21.21
C LEU A 73 -8.31 -33.57 21.62
N VAL A 74 -7.14 -34.23 21.57
CA VAL A 74 -6.99 -35.64 22.00
C VAL A 74 -7.21 -35.76 23.49
N GLY A 75 -6.66 -34.84 24.31
CA GLY A 75 -6.86 -34.81 25.75
C GLY A 75 -8.32 -34.62 26.14
N ALA A 76 -9.03 -33.69 25.46
CA ALA A 76 -10.47 -33.50 25.69
C ALA A 76 -11.30 -34.75 25.33
N GLY A 77 -10.98 -35.41 24.20
CA GLY A 77 -11.61 -36.65 23.78
C GLY A 77 -11.39 -37.81 24.77
N LEU A 78 -10.16 -38.00 25.25
CA LEU A 78 -9.80 -39.01 26.23
C LEU A 78 -10.54 -38.77 27.57
N ILE A 79 -10.55 -37.52 28.04
CA ILE A 79 -11.25 -37.16 29.28
C ILE A 79 -12.75 -37.42 29.16
N GLY A 80 -13.37 -37.01 28.03
CA GLY A 80 -14.78 -37.26 27.75
C GLY A 80 -15.11 -38.76 27.72
N SER A 81 -14.27 -39.57 27.08
CA SER A 81 -14.43 -41.03 27.03
C SER A 81 -14.29 -41.70 28.38
N LEU A 82 -13.31 -41.27 29.21
CA LEU A 82 -13.13 -41.80 30.59
C LEU A 82 -14.29 -41.44 31.50
N LEU A 83 -14.84 -40.24 31.40
CA LEU A 83 -15.98 -39.79 32.18
C LEU A 83 -17.26 -40.56 31.80
N LEU A 84 -17.48 -40.77 30.48
CA LEU A 84 -18.59 -41.61 29.99
C LEU A 84 -18.48 -43.06 30.50
N LEU A 85 -17.28 -43.63 30.41
CA LEU A 85 -17.00 -44.98 30.90
C LEU A 85 -17.30 -45.10 32.41
N GLY A 86 -16.85 -44.12 33.22
CA GLY A 86 -17.12 -44.08 34.66
C GLY A 86 -18.62 -43.97 34.99
N MET A 87 -19.36 -43.15 34.25
CA MET A 87 -20.79 -42.99 34.42
C MET A 87 -21.57 -44.27 34.11
N VAL A 88 -21.24 -44.95 33.00
CA VAL A 88 -21.91 -46.19 32.65
C VAL A 88 -21.56 -47.32 33.61
N LEU A 89 -20.32 -47.40 34.10
CA LEU A 89 -19.89 -48.35 35.10
C LEU A 89 -20.62 -48.17 36.44
N ALA A 90 -20.78 -46.93 36.92
CA ALA A 90 -21.52 -46.61 38.12
C ALA A 90 -23.01 -46.98 37.99
N GLY A 91 -23.64 -46.69 36.85
CA GLY A 91 -25.01 -47.08 36.52
C GLY A 91 -25.19 -48.58 36.47
N ALA A 92 -24.30 -49.31 35.79
CA ALA A 92 -24.34 -50.77 35.71
C ALA A 92 -24.23 -51.44 37.10
N ARG A 93 -23.37 -50.91 37.98
CA ARG A 93 -23.21 -51.43 39.33
C ARG A 93 -24.42 -51.19 40.23
N ALA A 94 -25.12 -50.07 39.97
CA ALA A 94 -26.36 -49.77 40.75
C ALA A 94 -27.57 -50.60 40.31
N MET A 95 -27.57 -51.17 39.10
CA MET A 95 -28.66 -51.94 38.52
C MET A 95 -28.57 -53.46 38.79
N PHE A 96 -27.67 -53.95 39.65
CA PHE A 96 -27.51 -55.38 40.02
C PHE A 96 -27.33 -56.31 38.78
N ILE A 97 -26.55 -55.92 37.82
CA ILE A 97 -26.23 -56.68 36.61
C ILE A 97 -25.36 -57.90 36.97
N SER A 98 -25.60 -59.06 36.36
CA SER A 98 -24.78 -60.24 36.54
C SER A 98 -23.30 -59.99 36.15
N GLY A 99 -22.37 -60.77 36.79
CA GLY A 99 -20.94 -60.62 36.45
C GLY A 99 -20.63 -60.86 34.96
N HIS A 100 -21.44 -61.69 34.29
CA HIS A 100 -21.32 -61.90 32.82
C HIS A 100 -21.76 -60.67 31.99
N ASP A 101 -22.88 -60.05 32.32
CA ASP A 101 -23.41 -58.88 31.66
C ASP A 101 -22.51 -57.69 31.89
N LEU A 102 -21.91 -57.54 33.05
CA LEU A 102 -20.91 -56.52 33.37
C LEU A 102 -19.64 -56.67 32.47
N ALA A 103 -19.16 -57.93 32.28
CA ALA A 103 -18.01 -58.21 31.43
C ALA A 103 -18.28 -57.87 29.98
N LEU A 104 -19.46 -58.18 29.45
CA LEU A 104 -19.89 -57.81 28.08
C LEU A 104 -20.00 -56.29 27.92
N LEU A 105 -20.61 -55.61 28.90
CA LEU A 105 -20.74 -54.15 28.91
C LEU A 105 -19.37 -53.46 28.89
N LEU A 106 -18.43 -53.91 29.75
CA LEU A 106 -17.07 -53.39 29.80
C LEU A 106 -16.33 -53.60 28.49
N THR A 107 -16.51 -54.76 27.83
CA THR A 107 -15.90 -55.05 26.53
C THR A 107 -16.41 -54.10 25.44
N MET A 108 -17.73 -53.89 25.35
CA MET A 108 -18.35 -52.95 24.42
C MET A 108 -17.92 -51.51 24.65
N LEU A 109 -17.85 -51.07 25.92
CA LEU A 109 -17.41 -49.73 26.29
C LEU A 109 -15.95 -49.50 25.98
N THR A 110 -15.08 -50.51 26.21
CA THR A 110 -13.65 -50.40 25.84
C THR A 110 -13.49 -50.28 24.36
N PHE A 111 -14.23 -51.07 23.56
CA PHE A 111 -14.23 -50.95 22.11
C PHE A 111 -14.70 -49.55 21.65
N ALA A 112 -15.82 -49.07 22.21
CA ALA A 112 -16.34 -47.73 21.88
C ALA A 112 -15.35 -46.58 22.22
N ALA A 113 -14.68 -46.71 23.39
CA ALA A 113 -13.68 -45.73 23.82
C ALA A 113 -12.46 -45.71 22.86
N VAL A 114 -11.93 -46.87 22.47
CA VAL A 114 -10.82 -46.96 21.51
C VAL A 114 -11.22 -46.36 20.15
N LEU A 115 -12.45 -46.67 19.69
CA LEU A 115 -13.00 -46.15 18.43
C LEU A 115 -13.15 -44.64 18.50
N SER A 116 -13.65 -44.07 19.61
CA SER A 116 -13.82 -42.63 19.84
C SER A 116 -12.49 -41.87 19.80
N VAL A 117 -11.46 -42.42 20.45
CA VAL A 117 -10.10 -41.87 20.45
C VAL A 117 -9.52 -41.91 19.03
N GLY A 118 -9.68 -43.03 18.32
CA GLY A 118 -9.26 -43.18 16.92
C GLY A 118 -9.89 -42.13 15.99
N PHE A 119 -11.22 -41.95 16.13
CA PHE A 119 -11.95 -40.91 15.39
C PHE A 119 -11.45 -39.51 15.72
N GLY A 120 -11.21 -39.17 16.98
CA GLY A 120 -10.69 -37.90 17.42
C GLY A 120 -9.30 -37.60 16.83
N LEU A 121 -8.44 -38.62 16.79
CA LEU A 121 -7.11 -38.49 16.19
C LEU A 121 -7.17 -38.27 14.69
N LEU A 122 -8.00 -39.04 13.95
CA LEU A 122 -8.18 -38.90 12.51
C LEU A 122 -8.70 -37.50 12.11
N TYR A 123 -9.56 -36.91 12.96
CA TYR A 123 -10.09 -35.56 12.69
C TYR A 123 -9.12 -34.46 13.11
N ALA A 124 -8.35 -34.63 14.20
CA ALA A 124 -7.43 -33.62 14.70
C ALA A 124 -6.16 -33.46 13.84
N MET A 125 -5.69 -34.54 13.19
CA MET A 125 -4.47 -34.53 12.40
C MET A 125 -4.50 -33.54 11.22
N PRO A 126 -5.49 -33.56 10.31
CA PRO A 126 -5.53 -32.63 9.18
C PRO A 126 -5.74 -31.19 9.63
N LEU A 127 -6.52 -30.94 10.66
CA LEU A 127 -6.78 -29.61 11.20
C LEU A 127 -5.50 -28.97 11.75
N SER A 128 -4.76 -29.70 12.57
CA SER A 128 -3.48 -29.25 13.11
C SER A 128 -2.45 -28.95 12.01
N GLY A 129 -2.39 -29.79 10.97
CA GLY A 129 -1.47 -29.59 9.85
C GLY A 129 -1.79 -28.34 9.04
N ARG A 130 -3.08 -27.96 8.92
CA ARG A 130 -3.51 -26.73 8.24
C ARG A 130 -3.15 -25.49 9.04
N ILE A 131 -3.33 -25.49 10.34
CA ILE A 131 -2.94 -24.39 11.24
C ILE A 131 -1.42 -24.19 11.23
N GLU A 132 -0.65 -25.30 11.28
CA GLU A 132 0.81 -25.23 11.26
C GLU A 132 1.35 -24.66 9.95
N ARG A 133 0.68 -24.92 8.81
CA ARG A 133 1.05 -24.28 7.53
C ARG A 133 0.89 -22.76 7.56
N VAL A 134 -0.20 -22.25 8.15
CA VAL A 134 -0.40 -20.80 8.31
C VAL A 134 0.67 -20.21 9.23
N ARG A 135 0.98 -20.89 10.33
CA ARG A 135 2.04 -20.50 11.25
C ARG A 135 3.41 -20.45 10.56
N ALA A 136 3.78 -21.50 9.84
CA ALA A 136 5.04 -21.54 9.08
C ALA A 136 5.10 -20.44 8.02
N GLY A 137 3.96 -20.12 7.36
CA GLY A 137 3.86 -18.98 6.47
C GLY A 137 4.15 -17.66 7.16
N THR A 138 3.63 -17.47 8.37
CA THR A 138 3.91 -16.26 9.17
C THR A 138 5.39 -16.14 9.55
N GLU A 139 6.02 -17.23 9.96
CA GLU A 139 7.47 -17.26 10.28
C GLU A 139 8.34 -16.90 9.05
N ARG A 140 7.94 -17.34 7.85
CA ARG A 140 8.63 -16.98 6.61
C ARG A 140 8.50 -15.50 6.27
N ILE A 141 7.31 -14.91 6.45
CA ILE A 141 7.11 -13.45 6.26
C ILE A 141 7.98 -12.65 7.24
N VAL A 142 8.02 -13.05 8.52
CA VAL A 142 8.89 -12.41 9.53
C VAL A 142 10.37 -12.56 9.15
N GLY A 143 10.75 -13.66 8.49
CA GLY A 143 12.07 -13.88 7.91
C GLY A 143 12.38 -13.06 6.66
N GLY A 144 11.44 -12.26 6.15
CA GLY A 144 11.61 -11.40 4.98
C GLY A 144 11.12 -11.98 3.65
N GLU A 145 10.54 -13.20 3.64
CA GLU A 145 9.98 -13.83 2.45
C GLU A 145 8.54 -13.35 2.19
N LEU A 146 8.37 -12.09 1.77
CA LEU A 146 7.05 -11.43 1.65
C LEU A 146 6.12 -12.08 0.60
N GLY A 147 6.67 -12.67 -0.48
CA GLY A 147 5.91 -13.41 -1.52
C GLY A 147 5.39 -14.79 -1.07
N THR A 148 5.36 -15.06 0.26
CA THR A 148 4.90 -16.34 0.79
C THR A 148 3.38 -16.48 0.70
N GLU A 149 2.91 -17.53 0.00
CA GLU A 149 1.51 -17.91 0.00
C GLU A 149 1.30 -19.24 0.73
N VAL A 150 0.20 -19.32 1.49
CA VAL A 150 -0.28 -20.53 2.15
C VAL A 150 -1.42 -21.12 1.34
N LYS A 151 -1.36 -22.43 1.05
CA LYS A 151 -2.42 -23.11 0.32
C LYS A 151 -3.73 -23.08 1.10
N VAL A 152 -4.77 -22.50 0.49
CA VAL A 152 -6.14 -22.50 1.05
C VAL A 152 -6.81 -23.82 0.73
N GLU A 153 -7.17 -24.60 1.75
CA GLU A 153 -7.86 -25.88 1.63
C GLU A 153 -9.12 -25.92 2.49
N GLY A 154 -10.25 -26.29 1.88
CA GLY A 154 -11.54 -26.36 2.57
C GLY A 154 -12.35 -25.06 2.48
N HIS A 155 -13.47 -25.02 3.24
CA HIS A 155 -14.41 -23.90 3.26
C HIS A 155 -14.77 -23.51 4.73
N ASP A 156 -13.92 -23.88 5.68
CA ASP A 156 -14.07 -23.64 7.11
C ASP A 156 -13.30 -22.38 7.56
N GLU A 157 -13.31 -22.11 8.85
CA GLU A 157 -12.65 -20.95 9.47
C GLU A 157 -11.13 -20.95 9.24
N VAL A 158 -10.51 -22.14 9.11
CA VAL A 158 -9.06 -22.25 8.84
C VAL A 158 -8.75 -21.88 7.40
N ALA A 159 -9.63 -22.23 6.46
CA ALA A 159 -9.51 -21.76 5.08
C ALA A 159 -9.69 -20.25 4.99
N GLY A 160 -10.65 -19.69 5.73
CA GLY A 160 -10.81 -18.24 5.89
C GLY A 160 -9.54 -17.57 6.41
N LEU A 161 -8.94 -18.12 7.48
CA LEU A 161 -7.69 -17.62 8.05
C LEU A 161 -6.52 -17.66 7.04
N ALA A 162 -6.39 -18.74 6.27
CA ALA A 162 -5.36 -18.84 5.23
C ALA A 162 -5.56 -17.82 4.11
N ALA A 163 -6.81 -17.56 3.71
CA ALA A 163 -7.13 -16.53 2.73
C ALA A 163 -6.82 -15.13 3.23
N ASP A 164 -7.14 -14.83 4.49
CA ASP A 164 -6.84 -13.55 5.16
C ASP A 164 -5.33 -13.34 5.27
N PHE A 165 -4.59 -14.38 5.65
CA PHE A 165 -3.13 -14.39 5.66
C PHE A 165 -2.56 -14.03 4.28
N ASN A 166 -3.03 -14.68 3.21
CA ASN A 166 -2.56 -14.40 1.85
C ASN A 166 -2.88 -12.96 1.40
N ARG A 167 -4.05 -12.41 1.80
CA ARG A 167 -4.38 -10.98 1.53
C ARG A 167 -3.40 -10.05 2.23
N MET A 168 -3.09 -10.32 3.49
CA MET A 168 -2.12 -9.54 4.27
C MET A 168 -0.72 -9.64 3.67
N ALA A 169 -0.27 -10.85 3.31
CA ALA A 169 1.05 -11.08 2.70
C ALA A 169 1.22 -10.27 1.41
N ARG A 170 0.24 -10.32 0.50
CA ARG A 170 0.25 -9.52 -0.73
C ARG A 170 0.21 -8.01 -0.47
N ALA A 171 -0.49 -7.56 0.57
CA ALA A 171 -0.51 -6.14 0.94
C ALA A 171 0.86 -5.66 1.44
N LEU A 172 1.54 -6.48 2.27
CA LEU A 172 2.89 -6.21 2.76
C LEU A 172 3.92 -6.20 1.62
N GLU A 173 3.84 -7.16 0.70
CA GLU A 173 4.72 -7.24 -0.47
C GLU A 173 4.62 -5.97 -1.32
N ARG A 174 3.39 -5.55 -1.67
CA ARG A 174 3.15 -4.31 -2.41
C ARG A 174 3.63 -3.05 -1.67
N ALA A 175 3.50 -3.04 -0.34
CA ALA A 175 3.99 -1.92 0.47
C ALA A 175 5.52 -1.85 0.44
N ALA A 176 6.19 -3.00 0.59
CA ALA A 176 7.65 -3.09 0.53
C ALA A 176 8.20 -2.79 -0.87
N GLU A 177 7.50 -3.17 -1.94
CA GLU A 177 7.86 -2.80 -3.31
C GLU A 177 7.80 -1.28 -3.51
N ARG A 178 6.68 -0.64 -3.11
CA ARG A 178 6.56 0.83 -3.19
C ARG A 178 7.63 1.56 -2.39
N GLU A 179 7.95 1.06 -1.19
CA GLU A 179 9.01 1.65 -0.36
C GLU A 179 10.38 1.57 -1.06
N ARG A 180 10.68 0.41 -1.69
CA ARG A 180 11.94 0.23 -2.46
C ARG A 180 12.00 1.16 -3.69
N GLU A 181 10.89 1.30 -4.41
CA GLU A 181 10.77 2.21 -5.55
C GLU A 181 10.97 3.67 -5.12
N MET A 182 10.30 4.10 -4.05
CA MET A 182 10.49 5.45 -3.50
C MET A 182 11.92 5.71 -3.04
N GLU A 183 12.55 4.74 -2.35
CA GLU A 183 13.94 4.88 -1.90
C GLU A 183 14.92 4.90 -3.08
N LYS A 184 14.65 4.12 -4.14
CA LYS A 184 15.42 4.19 -5.38
C LYS A 184 15.29 5.56 -6.04
N SER A 185 14.07 6.03 -6.27
CA SER A 185 13.79 7.35 -6.86
C SER A 185 14.46 8.48 -6.08
N ARG A 186 14.40 8.41 -4.73
CA ARG A 186 15.09 9.38 -3.87
C ARG A 186 16.61 9.38 -4.05
N ARG A 187 17.25 8.19 -4.16
CA ARG A 187 18.70 8.10 -4.39
C ARG A 187 19.09 8.62 -5.75
N ASP A 188 18.31 8.28 -6.78
CA ASP A 188 18.55 8.72 -8.16
C ASP A 188 18.41 10.25 -8.26
N LEU A 189 17.41 10.84 -7.59
CA LEU A 189 17.24 12.28 -7.47
C LEU A 189 18.46 12.95 -6.81
N VAL A 190 18.90 12.45 -5.65
CA VAL A 190 20.09 13.03 -4.96
C VAL A 190 21.34 12.94 -5.82
N ALA A 191 21.53 11.84 -6.55
CA ALA A 191 22.65 11.67 -7.47
C ALA A 191 22.59 12.66 -8.64
N ALA A 192 21.41 12.82 -9.27
CA ALA A 192 21.19 13.77 -10.38
C ALA A 192 21.43 15.21 -9.93
N VAL A 193 20.80 15.65 -8.84
CA VAL A 193 20.97 16.99 -8.27
C VAL A 193 22.45 17.25 -7.92
N SER A 194 23.13 16.29 -7.29
CA SER A 194 24.56 16.44 -6.95
C SER A 194 25.44 16.63 -8.19
N HIS A 195 25.12 15.93 -9.27
CA HIS A 195 25.82 16.08 -10.54
C HIS A 195 25.58 17.48 -11.15
N ASP A 196 24.32 17.91 -11.19
CA ASP A 196 23.91 19.15 -11.84
C ASP A 196 24.30 20.42 -11.07
N LEU A 197 24.47 20.30 -9.75
CA LEU A 197 25.09 21.37 -8.93
C LEU A 197 26.61 21.43 -9.10
N ARG A 198 27.28 20.29 -9.31
CA ARG A 198 28.77 20.25 -9.44
C ARG A 198 29.26 20.94 -10.70
N THR A 199 28.54 20.80 -11.81
CA THR A 199 28.96 21.33 -13.12
C THR A 199 29.04 22.87 -13.13
N PRO A 200 27.98 23.63 -12.79
CA PRO A 200 28.04 25.09 -12.75
C PRO A 200 28.99 25.61 -11.66
N LEU A 201 29.11 24.89 -10.53
CA LEU A 201 30.05 25.22 -9.48
C LEU A 201 31.51 25.13 -9.95
N ALA A 202 31.86 24.06 -10.67
CA ALA A 202 33.20 23.86 -11.24
C ALA A 202 33.51 24.92 -12.34
N SER A 203 32.52 25.21 -13.19
CA SER A 203 32.63 26.27 -14.20
C SER A 203 32.85 27.65 -13.56
N THR A 204 32.02 28.03 -12.61
CA THR A 204 32.14 29.29 -11.86
C THR A 204 33.50 29.41 -11.19
N ARG A 205 33.96 28.34 -10.53
CA ARG A 205 35.27 28.30 -9.88
C ARG A 205 36.41 28.51 -10.90
N ALA A 206 36.39 27.82 -12.05
CA ALA A 206 37.41 27.97 -13.08
C ALA A 206 37.47 29.39 -13.66
N LEU A 207 36.28 30.03 -13.85
CA LEU A 207 36.22 31.43 -14.30
C LEU A 207 36.80 32.39 -13.27
N ILE A 208 36.55 32.18 -11.98
CA ILE A 208 37.08 33.01 -10.89
C ILE A 208 38.59 32.77 -10.73
N GLU A 209 39.08 31.53 -10.81
CA GLU A 209 40.53 31.21 -10.77
C GLU A 209 41.26 31.87 -11.94
N ALA A 210 40.71 31.79 -13.17
CA ALA A 210 41.29 32.46 -14.33
C ALA A 210 41.37 34.01 -14.21
N LEU A 211 40.36 34.62 -13.56
CA LEU A 211 40.40 36.04 -13.25
C LEU A 211 41.44 36.37 -12.18
N ALA A 212 41.56 35.55 -11.13
CA ALA A 212 42.53 35.74 -10.04
C ALA A 212 43.97 35.57 -10.51
N ASP A 213 44.21 34.65 -11.45
CA ASP A 213 45.54 34.37 -12.02
C ASP A 213 45.94 35.39 -13.10
N GLY A 214 45.09 36.41 -13.40
CA GLY A 214 45.38 37.44 -14.38
C GLY A 214 45.37 36.95 -15.83
N VAL A 215 44.73 35.82 -16.13
CA VAL A 215 44.62 35.25 -17.48
C VAL A 215 43.75 36.14 -18.38
N ALA A 216 42.86 36.94 -17.82
CA ALA A 216 42.02 37.89 -18.54
C ALA A 216 42.68 39.29 -18.53
N GLU A 217 43.69 39.46 -19.33
CA GLU A 217 44.39 40.78 -19.46
C GLU A 217 43.54 41.85 -20.17
N ASP A 218 42.55 41.43 -20.99
CA ASP A 218 41.64 42.33 -21.69
C ASP A 218 40.38 42.62 -20.89
N PRO A 219 40.02 43.88 -20.65
CA PRO A 219 38.82 44.28 -19.94
C PRO A 219 37.50 43.70 -20.53
N GLU A 220 37.46 43.38 -21.81
CA GLU A 220 36.31 42.73 -22.42
C GLU A 220 36.23 41.24 -22.07
N ILE A 221 37.38 40.55 -21.97
CA ILE A 221 37.46 39.18 -21.54
C ILE A 221 37.10 39.08 -20.05
N GLU A 222 37.61 40.00 -19.22
CA GLU A 222 37.26 40.09 -17.79
C GLU A 222 35.75 40.22 -17.59
N ARG A 223 35.10 41.18 -18.31
CA ARG A 223 33.65 41.37 -18.26
C ARG A 223 32.89 40.12 -18.71
N ARG A 224 33.35 39.43 -19.73
CA ARG A 224 32.75 38.16 -20.19
C ARG A 224 32.83 37.07 -19.13
N TYR A 225 33.97 36.93 -18.47
CA TYR A 225 34.15 35.93 -17.40
C TYR A 225 33.26 36.25 -16.20
N LEU A 226 33.20 37.50 -15.74
CA LEU A 226 32.31 37.94 -14.69
C LEU A 226 30.83 37.72 -15.02
N SER A 227 30.42 38.09 -16.26
CA SER A 227 29.02 37.88 -16.67
C SER A 227 28.66 36.39 -16.84
N SER A 228 29.63 35.55 -17.20
CA SER A 228 29.43 34.10 -17.25
C SER A 228 29.34 33.49 -15.87
N ALA A 229 30.22 33.87 -14.96
CA ALA A 229 30.17 33.43 -13.56
C ALA A 229 28.86 33.87 -12.86
N SER A 230 28.38 35.09 -13.14
CA SER A 230 27.08 35.57 -12.62
C SER A 230 25.92 34.73 -13.12
N ARG A 231 25.89 34.38 -14.42
CA ARG A 231 24.85 33.51 -15.00
C ARG A 231 24.87 32.09 -14.42
N GLU A 232 26.06 31.53 -14.20
CA GLU A 232 26.19 30.20 -13.55
C GLU A 232 25.70 30.23 -12.11
N LEU A 233 25.97 31.32 -11.36
CA LEU A 233 25.44 31.49 -10.00
C LEU A 233 23.92 31.66 -9.95
N GLU A 234 23.34 32.41 -10.88
CA GLU A 234 21.89 32.56 -11.04
C GLU A 234 21.25 31.22 -11.37
N HIS A 235 21.85 30.43 -12.26
CA HIS A 235 21.40 29.09 -12.60
C HIS A 235 21.46 28.15 -11.38
N LEU A 236 22.55 28.20 -10.62
CA LEU A 236 22.72 27.39 -9.40
C LEU A 236 21.71 27.77 -8.31
N SER A 237 21.42 29.06 -8.14
CA SER A 237 20.35 29.51 -7.25
C SER A 237 18.98 28.96 -7.66
N GLY A 238 18.67 28.98 -8.97
CA GLY A 238 17.45 28.41 -9.51
C GLY A 238 17.31 26.92 -9.22
N LEU A 239 18.41 26.14 -9.38
CA LEU A 239 18.40 24.70 -9.06
C LEU A 239 18.15 24.42 -7.56
N VAL A 240 18.70 25.24 -6.67
CA VAL A 240 18.46 25.14 -5.23
C VAL A 240 17.00 25.47 -4.92
N ASP A 241 16.44 26.52 -5.52
CA ASP A 241 15.02 26.87 -5.35
C ASP A 241 14.08 25.79 -5.90
N ASP A 242 14.44 25.16 -7.02
CA ASP A 242 13.71 24.01 -7.58
C ASP A 242 13.72 22.83 -6.62
N LEU A 243 14.86 22.52 -6.02
CA LEU A 243 14.98 21.42 -5.04
C LEU A 243 14.15 21.67 -3.79
N PHE A 244 14.17 22.89 -3.23
CA PHE A 244 13.34 23.24 -2.08
C PHE A 244 11.85 23.16 -2.41
N GLU A 245 11.45 23.57 -3.60
CA GLU A 245 10.05 23.49 -4.04
C GLU A 245 9.60 22.04 -4.18
N LEU A 246 10.40 21.21 -4.86
CA LEU A 246 10.13 19.78 -4.97
C LEU A 246 10.01 19.11 -3.61
N ALA A 247 10.94 19.39 -2.68
CA ALA A 247 10.88 18.85 -1.33
C ALA A 247 9.60 19.24 -0.58
N ARG A 248 9.06 20.45 -0.79
CA ARG A 248 7.78 20.89 -0.21
C ARG A 248 6.56 20.21 -0.85
N ILE A 249 6.62 19.98 -2.16
CA ILE A 249 5.61 19.23 -2.91
C ILE A 249 5.55 17.79 -2.39
N ASP A 250 6.70 17.09 -2.35
CA ASP A 250 6.80 15.71 -1.91
C ASP A 250 6.37 15.49 -0.46
N ALA A 251 6.67 16.47 0.42
CA ALA A 251 6.22 16.45 1.81
C ALA A 251 4.72 16.74 1.98
N GLY A 252 4.01 17.17 0.93
CA GLY A 252 2.60 17.56 1.00
C GLY A 252 2.34 18.79 1.86
N VAL A 253 3.38 19.63 2.10
CA VAL A 253 3.28 20.83 2.96
C VAL A 253 3.17 22.13 2.15
N LEU A 254 2.98 22.04 0.84
CA LEU A 254 2.84 23.20 -0.02
C LEU A 254 1.41 23.75 0.09
N GLU A 255 1.22 24.76 0.95
CA GLU A 255 -0.01 25.53 1.02
C GLU A 255 0.06 26.72 0.05
N LEU A 256 -0.90 26.81 -0.85
CA LEU A 256 -1.02 27.91 -1.81
C LEU A 256 -2.13 28.88 -1.36
N ALA A 257 -1.80 30.15 -1.27
CA ALA A 257 -2.82 31.18 -1.20
C ALA A 257 -3.37 31.39 -2.63
N LEU A 258 -4.58 30.90 -2.87
CA LEU A 258 -5.26 31.06 -4.14
C LEU A 258 -6.02 32.39 -4.18
N GLU A 259 -5.90 33.12 -5.28
CA GLU A 259 -6.59 34.37 -5.54
C GLU A 259 -7.10 34.41 -6.98
N GLU A 260 -8.00 35.33 -7.29
CA GLU A 260 -8.43 35.58 -8.67
C GLU A 260 -7.27 36.14 -9.49
N ALA A 261 -6.92 35.44 -10.56
CA ALA A 261 -5.82 35.80 -11.46
C ALA A 261 -6.26 35.78 -12.92
N SER A 262 -5.70 36.68 -13.72
CA SER A 262 -5.90 36.68 -15.16
C SER A 262 -4.92 35.72 -15.85
N LEU A 263 -5.46 34.63 -16.39
CA LEU A 263 -4.68 33.68 -17.18
C LEU A 263 -4.19 34.32 -18.48
N HIS A 264 -4.97 35.23 -19.04
CA HIS A 264 -4.57 36.02 -20.23
C HIS A 264 -3.28 36.82 -19.99
N ASP A 265 -3.24 37.56 -18.87
CA ASP A 265 -2.06 38.37 -18.55
C ASP A 265 -0.84 37.48 -18.29
N MET A 266 -1.01 36.37 -17.56
CA MET A 266 0.07 35.45 -17.25
C MET A 266 0.65 34.77 -18.50
N ILE A 267 -0.18 34.37 -19.44
CA ILE A 267 0.28 33.82 -20.73
C ILE A 267 1.00 34.89 -21.55
N SER A 268 0.47 36.13 -21.60
CA SER A 268 1.09 37.26 -22.29
C SER A 268 2.48 37.61 -21.72
N ASP A 269 2.61 37.64 -20.38
CA ASP A 269 3.86 37.87 -19.68
C ASP A 269 4.87 36.76 -19.93
N THR A 270 4.41 35.50 -19.95
CA THR A 270 5.27 34.35 -20.26
C THR A 270 5.81 34.48 -21.71
N ILE A 271 4.95 34.74 -22.68
CA ILE A 271 5.36 34.90 -24.06
C ILE A 271 6.38 36.02 -24.19
N SER A 272 6.10 37.17 -23.58
CA SER A 272 6.97 38.34 -23.62
C SER A 272 8.37 38.04 -23.05
N SER A 273 8.41 37.27 -21.95
CA SER A 273 9.68 36.89 -21.27
C SER A 273 10.54 35.93 -22.10
N PHE A 274 9.94 35.05 -22.91
CA PHE A 274 10.64 34.08 -23.74
C PHE A 274 10.81 34.48 -25.19
N GLN A 275 10.23 35.59 -25.64
CA GLN A 275 10.26 36.05 -27.03
C GLN A 275 11.69 36.17 -27.57
N ALA A 276 12.58 36.84 -26.85
CA ALA A 276 13.98 37.02 -27.27
C ALA A 276 14.76 35.69 -27.33
N GLN A 277 14.42 34.72 -26.52
CA GLN A 277 15.03 33.39 -26.55
C GLN A 277 14.52 32.58 -27.74
N ALA A 278 13.21 32.62 -28.01
CA ALA A 278 12.58 31.97 -29.14
C ALA A 278 13.13 32.50 -30.45
N GLU A 279 13.26 33.84 -30.61
CA GLU A 279 13.85 34.49 -31.77
C GLU A 279 15.30 34.07 -32.01
N ARG A 280 16.14 34.06 -30.97
CA ARG A 280 17.54 33.59 -31.09
C ARG A 280 17.64 32.13 -31.52
N LYS A 281 16.69 31.28 -31.10
CA LYS A 281 16.63 29.86 -31.49
C LYS A 281 15.96 29.67 -32.87
N GLY A 282 15.32 30.70 -33.43
CA GLY A 282 14.56 30.59 -34.66
C GLY A 282 13.25 29.81 -34.52
N VAL A 283 12.63 29.84 -33.34
CA VAL A 283 11.36 29.16 -33.01
C VAL A 283 10.26 30.23 -32.91
N ARG A 284 9.07 29.94 -33.46
CA ARG A 284 7.90 30.82 -33.32
C ARG A 284 7.19 30.55 -32.01
N LEU A 285 6.99 31.57 -31.20
CA LEU A 285 6.24 31.50 -29.95
C LEU A 285 4.89 32.21 -30.11
N LEU A 286 3.78 31.52 -29.89
CA LEU A 286 2.42 32.01 -30.11
C LEU A 286 1.58 31.85 -28.84
N GLY A 287 0.62 32.78 -28.62
CA GLY A 287 -0.37 32.71 -27.55
C GLY A 287 -1.78 32.86 -28.06
N GLU A 288 -2.68 32.03 -27.61
CA GLU A 288 -4.09 32.06 -27.96
C GLU A 288 -4.90 31.84 -26.64
N VAL A 289 -5.60 32.91 -26.19
CA VAL A 289 -6.38 32.83 -24.95
C VAL A 289 -7.83 33.20 -25.27
N SER A 290 -8.75 32.30 -24.87
CA SER A 290 -10.19 32.57 -25.01
C SER A 290 -10.62 33.66 -24.05
N THR A 291 -11.50 34.56 -24.48
CA THR A 291 -11.95 35.70 -23.70
C THR A 291 -12.81 35.33 -22.47
N ASP A 292 -13.32 34.11 -22.43
CA ASP A 292 -14.21 33.59 -21.37
C ASP A 292 -13.48 32.75 -20.30
N VAL A 293 -12.14 32.65 -20.39
CA VAL A 293 -11.36 31.81 -19.46
C VAL A 293 -11.09 32.48 -18.10
N ASP A 294 -11.02 33.80 -18.09
CA ASP A 294 -10.71 34.61 -16.92
C ASP A 294 -11.97 34.93 -16.07
N PRO A 295 -11.83 35.07 -14.74
CA PRO A 295 -10.65 34.81 -13.94
C PRO A 295 -10.52 33.33 -13.53
N VAL A 296 -9.28 32.93 -13.17
CA VAL A 296 -8.99 31.61 -12.58
C VAL A 296 -8.55 31.74 -11.12
N LEU A 297 -8.83 30.71 -10.30
CA LEU A 297 -8.33 30.63 -8.92
C LEU A 297 -6.92 30.05 -8.92
N ALA A 298 -5.90 30.89 -8.69
CA ALA A 298 -4.51 30.47 -8.71
C ALA A 298 -3.64 31.29 -7.74
N ASN A 299 -2.45 30.75 -7.44
CA ASN A 299 -1.36 31.53 -6.92
C ASN A 299 -0.53 32.06 -8.11
N PRO A 300 -0.50 33.38 -8.40
CA PRO A 300 0.08 33.90 -9.62
C PRO A 300 1.56 33.54 -9.79
N SER A 301 2.36 33.65 -8.74
CA SER A 301 3.79 33.36 -8.79
C SER A 301 4.07 31.88 -9.09
N LYS A 302 3.29 30.98 -8.53
CA LYS A 302 3.43 29.53 -8.73
C LYS A 302 2.92 29.09 -10.09
N LEU A 303 1.81 29.66 -10.54
CA LEU A 303 1.29 29.38 -11.87
C LEU A 303 2.21 29.94 -12.96
N GLN A 304 2.80 31.13 -12.76
CA GLN A 304 3.82 31.67 -13.64
C GLN A 304 5.01 30.71 -13.79
N ARG A 305 5.44 30.08 -12.70
CA ARG A 305 6.51 29.07 -12.72
C ARG A 305 6.12 27.80 -13.49
N VAL A 306 4.87 27.35 -13.40
CA VAL A 306 4.36 26.25 -14.24
C VAL A 306 4.50 26.59 -15.73
N LEU A 307 4.00 27.77 -16.13
CA LEU A 307 4.07 28.22 -17.53
C LEU A 307 5.52 28.33 -18.01
N GLN A 308 6.41 28.91 -17.19
CA GLN A 308 7.85 29.04 -17.52
C GLN A 308 8.52 27.67 -17.70
N ASN A 309 8.25 26.70 -16.83
CA ASN A 309 8.79 25.34 -16.92
C ASN A 309 8.34 24.66 -18.22
N LEU A 310 7.05 24.75 -18.56
CA LEU A 310 6.51 24.14 -19.76
C LEU A 310 7.03 24.80 -21.03
N VAL A 311 7.10 26.14 -21.09
CA VAL A 311 7.61 26.89 -22.25
C VAL A 311 9.10 26.68 -22.43
N SER A 312 9.88 26.73 -21.37
CA SER A 312 11.31 26.45 -21.41
C SER A 312 11.59 25.05 -21.97
N ASN A 313 10.84 24.04 -21.49
CA ASN A 313 10.94 22.68 -21.99
C ASN A 313 10.55 22.57 -23.47
N ALA A 314 9.43 23.17 -23.87
CA ALA A 314 8.98 23.20 -25.27
C ALA A 314 10.01 23.87 -26.19
N LEU A 315 10.54 25.04 -25.79
CA LEU A 315 11.58 25.71 -26.52
C LEU A 315 12.88 24.90 -26.62
N ARG A 316 13.25 24.16 -25.56
CA ARG A 316 14.43 23.30 -25.54
C ARG A 316 14.36 22.23 -26.63
N HIS A 317 13.24 21.55 -26.74
CA HIS A 317 13.05 20.39 -27.63
C HIS A 317 12.50 20.72 -29.00
N THR A 318 12.23 21.99 -29.29
CA THR A 318 11.79 22.44 -30.61
C THR A 318 12.99 22.88 -31.46
N PRO A 319 13.23 22.29 -32.66
CA PRO A 319 14.30 22.72 -33.57
C PRO A 319 14.00 24.08 -34.20
N PRO A 320 15.03 24.75 -34.77
CA PRO A 320 14.84 25.97 -35.53
C PRO A 320 13.81 25.79 -36.65
N GLY A 321 12.93 26.78 -36.81
CA GLY A 321 11.79 26.75 -37.76
C GLY A 321 10.52 26.13 -37.17
N GLY A 322 10.59 25.52 -35.98
CA GLY A 322 9.43 24.99 -35.27
C GLY A 322 8.56 26.06 -34.61
N THR A 323 7.50 25.60 -33.92
CA THR A 323 6.51 26.48 -33.29
C THR A 323 6.20 25.95 -31.90
N VAL A 324 6.09 26.86 -30.93
CA VAL A 324 5.57 26.61 -29.59
C VAL A 324 4.30 27.46 -29.41
N THR A 325 3.22 26.85 -28.98
CA THR A 325 1.92 27.52 -28.81
C THR A 325 1.39 27.33 -27.39
N LEU A 326 1.02 28.43 -26.73
CA LEU A 326 0.32 28.44 -25.47
C LEU A 326 -1.15 28.75 -25.72
N ARG A 327 -2.05 27.88 -25.24
CA ARG A 327 -3.50 28.06 -25.33
C ARG A 327 -4.15 28.05 -23.98
N GLY A 328 -5.10 28.97 -23.76
CA GLY A 328 -6.00 29.00 -22.63
C GLY A 328 -7.44 28.96 -23.11
N ALA A 329 -8.22 27.97 -22.68
CA ALA A 329 -9.63 27.81 -23.05
C ALA A 329 -10.48 27.34 -21.89
N THR A 330 -11.80 27.63 -21.95
CA THR A 330 -12.77 27.12 -20.98
C THR A 330 -13.24 25.71 -21.37
N GLU A 331 -13.21 24.78 -20.42
CA GLU A 331 -13.74 23.42 -20.57
C GLU A 331 -14.69 23.11 -19.40
N GLY A 332 -15.98 23.39 -19.60
CA GLY A 332 -16.99 23.28 -18.52
C GLY A 332 -16.70 24.22 -17.35
N ASP A 333 -16.48 23.67 -16.15
CA ASP A 333 -16.23 24.45 -14.93
C ASP A 333 -14.72 24.72 -14.67
N VAL A 334 -13.85 24.31 -15.59
CA VAL A 334 -12.40 24.50 -15.46
C VAL A 334 -11.82 25.30 -16.60
N ALA A 335 -10.71 25.97 -16.33
CA ALA A 335 -9.85 26.53 -17.37
C ALA A 335 -8.82 25.46 -17.75
N ARG A 336 -8.70 25.15 -19.04
CA ARG A 336 -7.68 24.28 -19.61
C ARG A 336 -6.57 25.10 -20.23
N VAL A 337 -5.33 24.83 -19.84
CA VAL A 337 -4.14 25.44 -20.41
C VAL A 337 -3.35 24.36 -21.13
N GLU A 338 -2.93 24.68 -22.35
CA GLU A 338 -2.17 23.81 -23.23
C GLU A 338 -0.86 24.49 -23.63
N VAL A 339 0.25 23.78 -23.55
CA VAL A 339 1.52 24.15 -24.15
C VAL A 339 1.89 23.07 -25.14
N SER A 340 1.90 23.42 -26.45
CA SER A 340 2.21 22.48 -27.53
C SER A 340 3.44 22.94 -28.30
N ASP A 341 4.26 21.97 -28.70
CA ASP A 341 5.45 22.16 -29.49
C ASP A 341 5.47 21.27 -30.74
N THR A 342 6.27 21.67 -31.75
CA THR A 342 6.51 20.87 -32.96
C THR A 342 7.91 20.25 -32.94
N GLY A 343 8.36 19.82 -31.77
CA GLY A 343 9.69 19.27 -31.53
C GLY A 343 9.83 17.79 -31.88
N GLU A 344 10.85 17.17 -31.32
CA GLU A 344 11.17 15.74 -31.54
C GLU A 344 10.15 14.77 -31.04
N GLY A 345 9.29 15.22 -30.10
CA GLY A 345 8.31 14.36 -29.45
C GLY A 345 8.92 13.38 -28.45
N ILE A 346 8.05 12.60 -27.77
CA ILE A 346 8.40 11.68 -26.69
C ILE A 346 7.92 10.28 -27.08
N ALA A 347 8.74 9.26 -26.84
CA ALA A 347 8.37 7.88 -27.09
C ALA A 347 7.26 7.41 -26.12
N ALA A 348 6.36 6.53 -26.58
CA ALA A 348 5.23 6.08 -25.78
C ALA A 348 5.65 5.39 -24.46
N GLU A 349 6.80 4.73 -24.46
CA GLU A 349 7.39 4.08 -23.28
C GLU A 349 7.86 5.09 -22.21
N ASP A 350 8.20 6.32 -22.65
CA ASP A 350 8.71 7.39 -21.79
C ASP A 350 7.60 8.29 -21.22
N LEU A 351 6.41 8.32 -21.84
CA LEU A 351 5.30 9.18 -21.42
C LEU A 351 4.89 8.99 -19.96
N THR A 352 5.01 7.78 -19.44
CA THR A 352 4.69 7.46 -18.04
C THR A 352 5.66 8.10 -17.06
N TRP A 353 6.90 8.35 -17.49
CA TRP A 353 8.01 8.79 -16.65
C TRP A 353 8.38 10.25 -16.79
N VAL A 354 7.84 10.99 -17.77
CA VAL A 354 8.24 12.39 -18.05
C VAL A 354 8.03 13.34 -16.88
N PHE A 355 7.15 13.01 -15.95
CA PHE A 355 6.89 13.79 -14.75
C PHE A 355 7.69 13.34 -13.53
N GLU A 356 8.45 12.24 -13.64
CA GLU A 356 9.32 11.77 -12.55
C GLU A 356 10.57 12.64 -12.45
N SER A 357 10.95 13.00 -11.24
CA SER A 357 12.04 13.95 -10.95
C SER A 357 13.44 13.51 -11.39
N SER A 358 13.59 12.29 -11.92
CA SER A 358 14.87 11.75 -12.41
C SER A 358 14.92 11.45 -13.92
N PHE A 359 13.81 11.67 -14.64
CA PHE A 359 13.67 11.25 -16.03
C PHE A 359 14.66 11.95 -16.99
N GLY A 360 14.98 13.22 -16.75
CA GLY A 360 15.93 13.98 -17.59
C GLY A 360 17.40 13.56 -17.50
N GLY A 361 17.79 12.81 -16.45
CA GLY A 361 19.21 12.56 -16.17
C GLY A 361 19.87 11.42 -16.96
N GLU A 362 19.15 10.38 -17.35
CA GLU A 362 19.72 9.22 -18.05
C GLU A 362 19.62 9.29 -19.58
N GLN A 363 18.54 9.84 -20.12
CA GLN A 363 18.35 9.91 -21.57
C GLN A 363 19.02 11.12 -22.20
N SER A 364 19.20 12.22 -21.46
CA SER A 364 20.06 13.35 -21.88
C SER A 364 21.52 12.93 -22.12
N ARG A 365 21.96 11.78 -21.62
CA ARG A 365 23.32 11.24 -21.83
C ARG A 365 23.51 10.55 -23.18
N THR A 366 22.43 10.12 -23.82
CA THR A 366 22.49 9.43 -25.13
C THR A 366 22.55 10.39 -26.29
N HIS A 367 22.16 11.67 -26.09
CA HIS A 367 22.28 12.72 -27.10
C HIS A 367 22.97 13.93 -26.47
N PRO A 368 24.32 14.08 -26.64
CA PRO A 368 25.03 15.26 -26.14
C PRO A 368 24.50 16.49 -26.84
N GLU A 369 23.78 17.34 -26.11
CA GLU A 369 23.22 18.60 -26.59
C GLU A 369 24.34 19.52 -27.09
N LYS A 370 24.11 20.11 -28.26
CA LYS A 370 25.02 21.09 -28.88
C LYS A 370 25.01 22.46 -28.19
N ASP A 371 24.05 22.73 -27.30
CA ASP A 371 23.88 23.99 -26.59
C ASP A 371 23.76 23.76 -25.05
N GLY A 372 24.79 23.35 -24.46
CA GLY A 372 25.42 23.46 -23.16
C GLY A 372 24.65 23.90 -21.88
N THR A 373 23.35 23.67 -21.72
CA THR A 373 22.70 23.87 -20.41
C THR A 373 21.90 22.61 -20.03
N PRO A 374 22.49 21.66 -19.29
CA PRO A 374 21.76 20.52 -18.75
C PRO A 374 20.73 21.04 -17.74
N GLY A 375 19.47 20.77 -17.96
CA GLY A 375 18.47 21.00 -16.92
C GLY A 375 18.34 19.75 -16.04
N ALA A 376 18.22 19.93 -14.76
CA ALA A 376 18.09 18.87 -13.74
C ALA A 376 16.88 17.92 -13.92
N GLY A 377 16.10 18.07 -14.97
CA GLY A 377 14.89 17.28 -15.19
C GLY A 377 13.77 17.54 -14.16
N LEU A 378 13.93 18.54 -13.29
CA LEU A 378 12.99 18.84 -12.21
C LEU A 378 11.79 19.69 -12.64
N GLY A 379 11.90 20.41 -13.78
CA GLY A 379 10.88 21.39 -14.20
C GLY A 379 9.48 20.80 -14.42
N LEU A 380 9.38 19.60 -15.04
CA LEU A 380 8.08 18.97 -15.30
C LEU A 380 7.47 18.37 -14.02
N SER A 381 8.26 17.78 -13.14
CA SER A 381 7.79 17.27 -11.85
C SER A 381 7.31 18.41 -10.96
N ILE A 382 8.03 19.54 -10.91
CA ILE A 382 7.59 20.75 -10.20
C ILE A 382 6.31 21.31 -10.81
N ALA A 383 6.23 21.41 -12.15
CA ALA A 383 5.04 21.91 -12.81
C ALA A 383 3.81 21.08 -12.48
N ARG A 384 3.91 19.75 -12.52
CA ARG A 384 2.84 18.83 -12.14
C ARG A 384 2.44 19.01 -10.68
N GLY A 385 3.41 19.00 -9.74
CA GLY A 385 3.13 19.14 -8.32
C GLY A 385 2.48 20.50 -7.98
N LEU A 386 2.89 21.57 -8.65
CA LEU A 386 2.24 22.88 -8.50
C LEU A 386 0.81 22.88 -9.04
N VAL A 387 0.52 22.27 -10.17
CA VAL A 387 -0.84 22.15 -10.72
C VAL A 387 -1.71 21.32 -9.77
N GLU A 388 -1.21 20.20 -9.25
CA GLU A 388 -1.91 19.37 -8.29
C GLU A 388 -2.18 20.14 -6.97
N ALA A 389 -1.25 20.98 -6.53
CA ALA A 389 -1.45 21.86 -5.37
C ALA A 389 -2.52 22.96 -5.62
N HIS A 390 -2.77 23.35 -6.87
CA HIS A 390 -3.90 24.21 -7.27
C HIS A 390 -5.23 23.42 -7.36
N GLY A 391 -5.22 22.10 -7.16
CA GLY A 391 -6.38 21.24 -7.31
C GLY A 391 -6.72 20.90 -8.76
N GLY A 392 -5.78 21.09 -9.69
CA GLY A 392 -5.86 20.73 -11.09
C GLY A 392 -5.25 19.35 -11.39
N THR A 393 -5.24 19.00 -12.68
CA THR A 393 -4.58 17.81 -13.24
C THR A 393 -3.67 18.20 -14.37
N MET A 394 -2.57 17.44 -14.58
CA MET A 394 -1.66 17.64 -15.71
C MET A 394 -1.52 16.36 -16.51
N GLU A 395 -1.58 16.48 -17.83
CA GLU A 395 -1.51 15.38 -18.79
C GLU A 395 -0.52 15.71 -19.91
N VAL A 396 -0.01 14.69 -20.60
CA VAL A 396 0.88 14.82 -21.75
C VAL A 396 0.43 13.90 -22.88
N GLU A 397 0.44 14.44 -24.07
CA GLU A 397 0.25 13.71 -25.33
C GLU A 397 1.46 14.01 -26.23
N SER A 398 2.08 12.99 -26.79
CA SER A 398 3.23 13.17 -27.68
C SER A 398 3.39 11.98 -28.61
N GLU A 399 3.91 12.28 -29.81
CA GLU A 399 4.33 11.28 -30.79
C GLU A 399 5.74 11.64 -31.31
N PRO A 400 6.67 10.68 -31.41
CA PRO A 400 8.00 10.96 -31.98
C PRO A 400 7.93 11.61 -33.35
N GLY A 401 8.64 12.72 -33.50
CA GLY A 401 8.68 13.51 -34.72
C GLY A 401 7.49 14.43 -34.99
N ARG A 402 6.51 14.48 -34.08
CA ARG A 402 5.33 15.37 -34.20
C ARG A 402 5.22 16.41 -33.09
N GLY A 403 6.13 16.34 -32.10
CA GLY A 403 6.16 17.23 -30.96
C GLY A 403 5.36 16.72 -29.78
N SER A 404 5.19 17.57 -28.77
CA SER A 404 4.52 17.25 -27.51
C SER A 404 3.45 18.27 -27.19
N ARG A 405 2.47 17.85 -26.41
CA ARG A 405 1.38 18.66 -25.89
C ARG A 405 1.21 18.39 -24.41
N PHE A 406 1.49 19.39 -23.60
CA PHE A 406 1.26 19.35 -22.14
C PHE A 406 -0.01 20.14 -21.85
N CYS A 407 -0.95 19.52 -21.16
CA CYS A 407 -2.23 20.12 -20.80
C CYS A 407 -2.39 20.10 -19.28
N PHE A 408 -2.93 21.18 -18.70
CA PHE A 408 -3.34 21.18 -17.31
C PHE A 408 -4.64 21.95 -17.10
N THR A 409 -5.29 21.67 -15.98
CA THR A 409 -6.57 22.27 -15.61
C THR A 409 -6.43 23.14 -14.36
N LEU A 410 -7.23 24.20 -14.28
CA LEU A 410 -7.36 25.09 -13.13
C LEU A 410 -8.83 25.31 -12.81
N ARG A 411 -9.16 25.58 -11.56
CA ARG A 411 -10.49 26.00 -11.18
C ARG A 411 -10.74 27.43 -11.65
N ARG A 412 -11.92 27.68 -12.18
CA ARG A 412 -12.39 29.05 -12.46
C ARG A 412 -12.81 29.71 -11.15
N ALA A 413 -12.70 31.03 -11.07
CA ALA A 413 -13.15 31.81 -9.91
C ALA A 413 -14.66 32.01 -9.89
#